data_4f38e380f57b8f573d8f19d507eb73d0
#
_entry.id   4f38e380f57b8f573d8f19d507eb73d0
#
_cell.length_a   1.000
_cell.length_b   1.000
_cell.length_c   1.000
_cell.angle_alpha   90.00
_cell.angle_beta   90.00
_cell.angle_gamma   90.00
#
_symmetry.space_group_name_H-M   'P 1'
#
loop_
_entity.id
_entity.type
_entity.pdbx_description
1 polymer ?
#
loop_
_entity_poly.entity_id
_entity_poly.type
_entity_poly.pdbx_seq_one_letter_code
_entity_poly.pdbx_strand_id
1 'polypeptide(L)'
;MIPGIKAIALDVDGVLTDGTFLWDANGTESKRFSYRDVMGIARATRAGMIFALISGETNGIINRFADKLQITHVWQGCKDKGIALREFAASQSLSLDEIGFMGDDVNDLPAMELAGFTAAPSDAHESVLATVQFVTKHPAGNGAVREMLDFLALKK
;
A
#
# COMPACT_ATOMS: atom_id res chain seq x y z
N MET A 1 -4.95 15.80 -13.66
CA MET A 1 -3.94 14.79 -14.03
C MET A 1 -3.07 14.61 -12.80
N ILE A 2 -2.83 13.40 -12.39
CA ILE A 2 -1.80 13.08 -11.40
C ILE A 2 -0.61 12.57 -12.23
N PRO A 3 0.18 13.51 -12.80
CA PRO A 3 1.19 13.14 -13.77
C PRO A 3 2.40 12.61 -13.04
N GLY A 4 2.91 11.53 -13.52
CA GLY A 4 4.24 11.10 -13.18
C GLY A 4 4.35 10.04 -12.08
N ILE A 5 3.25 9.49 -11.53
CA ILE A 5 3.37 8.37 -10.57
C ILE A 5 3.91 7.13 -11.29
N LYS A 6 5.09 6.69 -10.85
CA LYS A 6 5.83 5.55 -11.40
C LYS A 6 5.87 4.37 -10.44
N ALA A 7 5.71 4.64 -9.14
CA ALA A 7 5.74 3.63 -8.11
C ALA A 7 4.64 3.84 -7.06
N ILE A 8 4.19 2.77 -6.43
CA ILE A 8 3.22 2.78 -5.33
C ILE A 8 3.79 2.01 -4.15
N ALA A 9 3.83 2.66 -3.00
CA ALA A 9 4.06 2.03 -1.72
C ALA A 9 2.71 1.75 -1.03
N LEU A 10 2.54 0.56 -0.54
CA LEU A 10 1.32 0.10 0.13
C LEU A 10 1.63 -0.28 1.58
N ASP A 11 0.83 0.21 2.52
CA ASP A 11 0.70 -0.47 3.80
C ASP A 11 0.04 -1.84 3.59
N VAL A 12 0.18 -2.72 4.55
CA VAL A 12 -0.35 -4.09 4.47
C VAL A 12 -1.63 -4.22 5.28
N ASP A 13 -1.54 -4.05 6.60
CA ASP A 13 -2.67 -4.24 7.50
C ASP A 13 -3.60 -3.02 7.47
N GLY A 14 -4.82 -3.20 7.05
CA GLY A 14 -5.78 -2.10 6.87
C GLY A 14 -5.75 -1.46 5.48
N VAL A 15 -4.96 -2.01 4.54
CA VAL A 15 -4.93 -1.62 3.12
C VAL A 15 -5.11 -2.86 2.23
N LEU A 16 -4.17 -3.79 2.25
CA LEU A 16 -4.24 -5.07 1.53
C LEU A 16 -5.08 -6.11 2.28
N THR A 17 -5.13 -6.03 3.59
CA THR A 17 -6.02 -6.79 4.47
C THR A 17 -7.11 -5.86 5.02
N ASP A 18 -8.12 -6.43 5.67
CA ASP A 18 -9.17 -5.67 6.35
C ASP A 18 -8.74 -5.10 7.72
N GLY A 19 -7.45 -5.15 8.04
CA GLY A 19 -6.91 -4.69 9.32
C GLY A 19 -7.11 -5.66 10.48
N THR A 20 -7.65 -6.85 10.24
CA THR A 20 -7.82 -7.90 11.24
C THR A 20 -6.84 -9.04 11.05
N PHE A 21 -6.67 -9.84 12.09
CA PHE A 21 -5.92 -11.09 12.05
C PHE A 21 -6.68 -12.16 12.86
N LEU A 22 -6.37 -13.41 12.56
CA LEU A 22 -6.90 -14.57 13.28
C LEU A 22 -5.75 -15.36 13.89
N TRP A 23 -5.85 -15.71 15.16
CA TRP A 23 -4.98 -16.66 15.80
C TRP A 23 -5.73 -17.97 16.08
N ASP A 24 -5.10 -19.08 15.77
CA ASP A 24 -5.57 -20.38 16.27
C ASP A 24 -5.10 -20.60 17.72
N ALA A 25 -5.48 -21.75 18.30
CA ALA A 25 -5.13 -22.10 19.67
C ALA A 25 -3.60 -22.26 19.88
N ASN A 26 -2.83 -22.45 18.82
CA ASN A 26 -1.37 -22.57 18.84
C ASN A 26 -0.65 -21.25 18.57
N GLY A 27 -1.41 -20.16 18.37
CA GLY A 27 -0.86 -18.84 18.06
C GLY A 27 -0.46 -18.65 16.60
N THR A 28 -0.88 -19.56 15.70
CA THR A 28 -0.67 -19.38 14.26
C THR A 28 -1.55 -18.24 13.75
N GLU A 29 -0.93 -17.24 13.09
CA GLU A 29 -1.64 -16.09 12.56
C GLU A 29 -2.09 -16.32 11.12
N SER A 30 -3.31 -15.88 10.81
CA SER A 30 -3.87 -15.89 9.46
C SER A 30 -4.39 -14.50 9.10
N LYS A 31 -4.22 -14.13 7.84
CA LYS A 31 -4.75 -12.88 7.25
C LYS A 31 -5.40 -13.19 5.92
N ARG A 32 -6.34 -12.34 5.54
CA ARG A 32 -7.09 -12.48 4.28
C ARG A 32 -6.73 -11.35 3.32
N PHE A 33 -6.43 -11.71 2.08
CA PHE A 33 -6.16 -10.79 0.97
C PHE A 33 -7.21 -10.92 -0.12
N SER A 34 -7.43 -9.85 -0.88
CA SER A 34 -8.41 -9.80 -1.95
C SER A 34 -7.78 -10.14 -3.31
N TYR A 35 -8.36 -11.08 -4.06
CA TYR A 35 -7.96 -11.30 -5.45
C TYR A 35 -8.22 -10.11 -6.37
N ARG A 36 -9.15 -9.20 -6.02
CA ARG A 36 -9.36 -7.94 -6.75
C ARG A 36 -8.11 -7.07 -6.69
N ASP A 37 -7.55 -6.93 -5.49
CA ASP A 37 -6.33 -6.16 -5.27
C ASP A 37 -5.11 -6.83 -5.92
N VAL A 38 -4.97 -8.15 -5.77
CA VAL A 38 -3.94 -8.95 -6.47
C VAL A 38 -3.99 -8.72 -7.99
N MET A 39 -5.18 -8.76 -8.59
CA MET A 39 -5.34 -8.52 -10.02
C MET A 39 -5.00 -7.08 -10.41
N GLY A 40 -5.37 -6.10 -9.58
CA GLY A 40 -5.03 -4.69 -9.78
C GLY A 40 -3.52 -4.48 -9.81
N ILE A 41 -2.82 -4.98 -8.80
CA ILE A 41 -1.36 -4.91 -8.70
C ILE A 41 -0.70 -5.60 -9.90
N ALA A 42 -1.10 -6.83 -10.21
CA ALA A 42 -0.52 -7.57 -11.33
C ALA A 42 -0.69 -6.86 -12.69
N ARG A 43 -1.84 -6.22 -12.92
CA ARG A 43 -2.07 -5.42 -14.14
C ARG A 43 -1.20 -4.15 -14.18
N ALA A 44 -1.13 -3.45 -13.06
CA ALA A 44 -0.31 -2.22 -12.96
C ALA A 44 1.18 -2.53 -13.11
N THR A 45 1.67 -3.65 -12.52
CA THR A 45 3.06 -4.11 -12.69
C THR A 45 3.37 -4.41 -14.17
N ARG A 46 2.48 -5.09 -14.89
CA ARG A 46 2.65 -5.33 -16.35
C ARG A 46 2.66 -4.03 -17.16
N ALA A 47 2.02 -2.98 -16.66
CA ALA A 47 2.03 -1.64 -17.25
C ALA A 47 3.25 -0.80 -16.83
N GLY A 48 4.19 -1.36 -16.08
CA GLY A 48 5.44 -0.71 -15.66
C GLY A 48 5.41 -0.03 -14.30
N MET A 49 4.33 -0.19 -13.51
CA MET A 49 4.26 0.34 -12.14
C MET A 49 5.14 -0.49 -11.21
N ILE A 50 5.94 0.17 -10.38
CA ILE A 50 6.78 -0.46 -9.36
C ILE A 50 6.01 -0.45 -8.04
N PHE A 51 6.10 -1.54 -7.27
CA PHE A 51 5.43 -1.65 -5.98
C PHE A 51 6.41 -1.87 -4.84
N ALA A 52 6.09 -1.28 -3.68
CA ALA A 52 6.71 -1.56 -2.39
C ALA A 52 5.64 -1.91 -1.35
N LEU A 53 5.99 -2.78 -0.41
CA LEU A 53 5.21 -3.02 0.81
C LEU A 53 5.96 -2.40 1.99
N ILE A 54 5.28 -1.58 2.78
CA ILE A 54 5.85 -0.90 3.95
C ILE A 54 4.92 -1.16 5.14
N SER A 55 5.33 -2.06 6.02
CA SER A 55 4.53 -2.50 7.17
C SER A 55 5.20 -2.16 8.50
N GLY A 56 4.41 -1.77 9.49
CA GLY A 56 4.86 -1.67 10.89
C GLY A 56 5.07 -3.03 11.55
N GLU A 57 4.43 -4.07 11.04
CA GLU A 57 4.54 -5.44 11.52
C GLU A 57 5.65 -6.22 10.82
N THR A 58 6.14 -7.25 11.51
CA THR A 58 7.05 -8.25 10.92
C THR A 58 6.35 -9.59 10.89
N ASN A 59 6.04 -10.09 9.69
CA ASN A 59 5.29 -11.33 9.52
C ASN A 59 5.64 -12.02 8.20
N GLY A 60 5.87 -13.34 8.25
CA GLY A 60 6.14 -14.16 7.06
C GLY A 60 5.01 -14.16 6.02
N ILE A 61 3.77 -13.82 6.43
CA ILE A 61 2.63 -13.68 5.52
C ILE A 61 2.86 -12.53 4.53
N ILE A 62 3.51 -11.44 4.97
CA ILE A 62 3.85 -10.30 4.11
C ILE A 62 4.84 -10.74 3.02
N ASN A 63 5.88 -11.49 3.39
CA ASN A 63 6.83 -12.03 2.42
C ASN A 63 6.13 -12.95 1.41
N ARG A 64 5.24 -13.82 1.88
CA ARG A 64 4.47 -14.73 1.02
C ARG A 64 3.56 -13.99 0.03
N PHE A 65 2.95 -12.88 0.46
CA PHE A 65 2.16 -12.03 -0.43
C PHE A 65 3.05 -11.32 -1.46
N ALA A 66 4.18 -10.78 -1.02
CA ALA A 66 5.16 -10.14 -1.90
C ALA A 66 5.69 -11.12 -2.97
N ASP A 67 6.06 -12.33 -2.56
CA ASP A 67 6.55 -13.38 -3.47
C ASP A 67 5.50 -13.75 -4.52
N LYS A 68 4.23 -13.87 -4.12
CA LYS A 68 3.11 -14.16 -5.03
C LYS A 68 3.00 -13.14 -6.16
N LEU A 69 3.30 -11.87 -5.88
CA LEU A 69 3.21 -10.75 -6.82
C LEU A 69 4.56 -10.30 -7.37
N GLN A 70 5.64 -11.00 -6.99
CA GLN A 70 7.03 -10.67 -7.37
C GLN A 70 7.42 -9.23 -6.95
N ILE A 71 6.88 -8.76 -5.81
CA ILE A 71 7.28 -7.50 -5.21
C ILE A 71 8.57 -7.73 -4.43
N THR A 72 9.66 -7.09 -4.85
CA THR A 72 10.99 -7.25 -4.25
C THR A 72 11.30 -6.19 -3.20
N HIS A 73 10.52 -5.12 -3.16
CA HIS A 73 10.71 -4.00 -2.25
C HIS A 73 9.78 -4.15 -1.05
N VAL A 74 10.33 -4.67 0.07
CA VAL A 74 9.55 -4.98 1.28
C VAL A 74 10.28 -4.44 2.50
N TRP A 75 9.62 -3.56 3.25
CA TRP A 75 10.04 -3.05 4.54
C TRP A 75 9.07 -3.51 5.61
N GLN A 76 9.57 -4.19 6.63
CA GLN A 76 8.80 -4.69 7.76
C GLN A 76 9.35 -4.12 9.07
N GLY A 77 8.52 -4.08 10.10
CA GLY A 77 8.92 -3.56 11.42
C GLY A 77 9.24 -2.06 11.40
N CYS A 78 8.64 -1.31 10.48
CA CYS A 78 8.92 0.11 10.30
C CYS A 78 8.28 0.94 11.40
N LYS A 79 9.09 1.56 12.25
CA LYS A 79 8.61 2.53 13.24
C LYS A 79 8.28 3.88 12.60
N ASP A 80 9.00 4.24 11.56
CA ASP A 80 8.79 5.44 10.73
C ASP A 80 8.73 5.03 9.27
N LYS A 81 7.53 5.02 8.72
CA LYS A 81 7.30 4.64 7.32
C LYS A 81 7.80 5.70 6.33
N GLY A 82 7.99 6.93 6.77
CA GLY A 82 8.61 7.99 5.95
C GLY A 82 10.06 7.68 5.61
N ILE A 83 10.81 7.09 6.54
CA ILE A 83 12.19 6.63 6.29
C ILE A 83 12.19 5.53 5.22
N ALA A 84 11.33 4.52 5.38
CA ALA A 84 11.21 3.43 4.41
C ALA A 84 10.82 3.94 3.01
N LEU A 85 9.93 4.94 2.92
CA LEU A 85 9.55 5.54 1.65
C LEU A 85 10.72 6.27 0.97
N ARG A 86 11.57 6.99 1.74
CA ARG A 86 12.78 7.63 1.23
C ARG A 86 13.80 6.60 0.72
N GLU A 87 13.99 5.51 1.45
CA GLU A 87 14.87 4.41 1.03
C GLU A 87 14.36 3.76 -0.25
N PHE A 88 13.06 3.55 -0.36
CA PHE A 88 12.43 3.04 -1.58
C PHE A 88 12.67 3.99 -2.76
N ALA A 89 12.40 5.28 -2.60
CA ALA A 89 12.64 6.28 -3.62
C ALA A 89 14.10 6.28 -4.11
N ALA A 90 15.05 6.28 -3.17
CA ALA A 90 16.48 6.24 -3.47
C ALA A 90 16.87 4.96 -4.23
N SER A 91 16.36 3.80 -3.81
CA SER A 91 16.65 2.51 -4.45
C SER A 91 16.19 2.43 -5.89
N GLN A 92 15.15 3.19 -6.26
CA GLN A 92 14.57 3.23 -7.60
C GLN A 92 15.02 4.46 -8.42
N SER A 93 15.85 5.33 -7.85
CA SER A 93 16.22 6.62 -8.47
C SER A 93 14.99 7.47 -8.83
N LEU A 94 13.96 7.45 -7.98
CA LEU A 94 12.73 8.23 -8.14
C LEU A 94 12.73 9.40 -7.14
N SER A 95 12.08 10.49 -7.54
CA SER A 95 11.69 11.53 -6.58
C SER A 95 10.46 11.09 -5.80
N LEU A 96 10.26 11.65 -4.61
CA LEU A 96 9.08 11.34 -3.79
C LEU A 96 7.77 11.73 -4.49
N ASP A 97 7.80 12.76 -5.34
CA ASP A 97 6.66 13.20 -6.15
C ASP A 97 6.21 12.15 -7.20
N GLU A 98 7.10 11.21 -7.54
CA GLU A 98 6.82 10.14 -8.48
C GLU A 98 6.27 8.87 -7.80
N ILE A 99 6.08 8.92 -6.46
CA ILE A 99 5.62 7.77 -5.66
C ILE A 99 4.27 8.09 -5.04
N GLY A 100 3.33 7.18 -5.20
CA GLY A 100 2.08 7.17 -4.44
C GLY A 100 2.21 6.32 -3.16
N PHE A 101 1.48 6.70 -2.13
CA PHE A 101 1.35 5.93 -0.89
C PHE A 101 -0.11 5.69 -0.55
N MET A 102 -0.47 4.45 -0.23
CA MET A 102 -1.78 4.10 0.30
C MET A 102 -1.63 3.55 1.71
N GLY A 103 -2.31 4.15 2.67
CA GLY A 103 -2.31 3.78 4.08
C GLY A 103 -3.67 3.99 4.71
N ASP A 104 -3.84 3.56 5.97
CA ASP A 104 -5.13 3.57 6.66
C ASP A 104 -5.09 4.19 8.06
N ASP A 105 -3.93 4.33 8.68
CA ASP A 105 -3.84 4.75 10.07
C ASP A 105 -2.76 5.83 10.29
N VAL A 106 -2.72 6.38 11.48
CA VAL A 106 -1.86 7.52 11.85
C VAL A 106 -0.37 7.25 11.66
N ASN A 107 0.06 6.01 11.76
CA ASN A 107 1.47 5.63 11.51
C ASN A 107 1.86 5.70 10.02
N ASP A 108 0.90 5.89 9.12
CA ASP A 108 1.14 6.10 7.69
C ASP A 108 1.37 7.57 7.33
N LEU A 109 0.91 8.49 8.17
CA LEU A 109 0.98 9.93 7.90
C LEU A 109 2.38 10.43 7.56
N PRO A 110 3.47 10.01 8.25
CA PRO A 110 4.82 10.45 7.88
C PRO A 110 5.24 10.08 6.45
N ALA A 111 4.79 8.93 5.93
CA ALA A 111 5.03 8.54 4.54
C ALA A 111 4.12 9.30 3.57
N MET A 112 2.86 9.51 3.96
CA MET A 112 1.88 10.25 3.15
C MET A 112 2.28 11.71 2.94
N GLU A 113 2.84 12.37 3.95
CA GLU A 113 3.34 13.74 3.83
C GLU A 113 4.46 13.91 2.79
N LEU A 114 5.16 12.83 2.47
CA LEU A 114 6.28 12.81 1.54
C LEU A 114 5.88 12.41 0.12
N ALA A 115 4.81 11.64 -0.03
CA ALA A 115 4.41 11.05 -1.29
C ALA A 115 3.74 12.06 -2.23
N GLY A 116 3.99 11.93 -3.53
CA GLY A 116 3.36 12.77 -4.56
C GLY A 116 1.89 12.49 -4.79
N PHE A 117 1.42 11.32 -4.39
CA PHE A 117 0.02 10.94 -4.40
C PHE A 117 -0.34 10.13 -3.16
N THR A 118 -1.50 10.42 -2.57
CA THR A 118 -1.95 9.72 -1.37
C THR A 118 -3.37 9.19 -1.53
N ALA A 119 -3.59 7.97 -1.04
CA ALA A 119 -4.89 7.34 -1.05
C ALA A 119 -5.15 6.58 0.26
N ALA A 120 -6.42 6.35 0.56
CA ALA A 120 -6.86 5.56 1.68
C ALA A 120 -8.09 4.73 1.34
N PRO A 121 -8.28 3.55 1.97
CA PRO A 121 -9.55 2.83 1.91
C PRO A 121 -10.65 3.61 2.63
N SER A 122 -11.92 3.33 2.29
CA SER A 122 -13.07 4.06 2.83
C SER A 122 -13.24 3.92 4.35
N ASP A 123 -12.67 2.90 4.94
CA ASP A 123 -12.71 2.58 6.37
C ASP A 123 -11.41 2.93 7.13
N ALA A 124 -10.55 3.75 6.52
CA ALA A 124 -9.35 4.27 7.17
C ALA A 124 -9.68 5.20 8.35
N HIS A 125 -8.68 5.45 9.21
CA HIS A 125 -8.80 6.36 10.33
C HIS A 125 -9.15 7.78 9.86
N GLU A 126 -10.00 8.49 10.63
CA GLU A 126 -10.50 9.83 10.26
C GLU A 126 -9.39 10.84 9.94
N SER A 127 -8.28 10.81 10.69
CA SER A 127 -7.13 11.68 10.45
C SER A 127 -6.47 11.43 9.09
N VAL A 128 -6.50 10.20 8.60
CA VAL A 128 -5.99 9.83 7.26
C VAL A 128 -6.98 10.27 6.20
N LEU A 129 -8.27 9.98 6.39
CA LEU A 129 -9.33 10.37 5.45
C LEU A 129 -9.37 11.89 5.21
N ALA A 130 -9.04 12.69 6.24
CA ALA A 130 -9.03 14.15 6.16
C ALA A 130 -7.85 14.71 5.33
N THR A 131 -6.80 13.94 5.08
CA THR A 131 -5.55 14.43 4.47
C THR A 131 -5.24 13.87 3.10
N VAL A 132 -5.81 12.71 2.73
CA VAL A 132 -5.47 12.04 1.47
C VAL A 132 -6.16 12.68 0.26
N GLN A 133 -5.52 12.55 -0.90
CA GLN A 133 -6.04 13.06 -2.17
C GLN A 133 -7.13 12.18 -2.77
N PHE A 134 -7.16 10.90 -2.41
CA PHE A 134 -8.13 9.94 -2.93
C PHE A 134 -8.59 8.96 -1.85
N VAL A 135 -9.88 8.96 -1.57
CA VAL A 135 -10.54 7.97 -0.71
C VAL A 135 -11.31 7.00 -1.60
N THR A 136 -11.05 5.70 -1.46
CA THR A 136 -11.77 4.69 -2.23
C THR A 136 -13.20 4.50 -1.71
N LYS A 137 -14.09 4.00 -2.54
CA LYS A 137 -15.43 3.56 -2.14
C LYS A 137 -15.39 2.19 -1.45
N HIS A 138 -14.41 1.37 -1.84
CA HIS A 138 -14.21 0.05 -1.28
C HIS A 138 -13.41 0.12 0.02
N PRO A 139 -13.76 -0.69 1.03
CA PRO A 139 -12.97 -0.81 2.25
C PRO A 139 -11.69 -1.61 2.02
N ALA A 140 -10.78 -1.54 2.99
CA ALA A 140 -9.54 -2.28 3.01
C ALA A 140 -9.74 -3.79 2.84
N GLY A 141 -8.83 -4.44 2.13
CA GLY A 141 -8.86 -5.88 1.89
C GLY A 141 -10.04 -6.35 1.02
N ASN A 142 -10.75 -5.44 0.36
CA ASN A 142 -11.91 -5.75 -0.47
C ASN A 142 -11.97 -4.93 -1.77
N GLY A 143 -10.84 -4.69 -2.40
CA GLY A 143 -10.76 -4.01 -3.69
C GLY A 143 -10.38 -2.52 -3.62
N ALA A 144 -10.01 -2.00 -2.46
CA ALA A 144 -9.58 -0.61 -2.30
C ALA A 144 -8.31 -0.30 -3.13
N VAL A 145 -7.30 -1.16 -3.07
CA VAL A 145 -6.08 -1.00 -3.87
C VAL A 145 -6.40 -1.09 -5.36
N ARG A 146 -7.26 -2.02 -5.74
CA ARG A 146 -7.73 -2.14 -7.14
C ARG A 146 -8.38 -0.84 -7.62
N GLU A 147 -9.27 -0.25 -6.85
CA GLU A 147 -9.97 0.98 -7.20
C GLU A 147 -9.00 2.15 -7.37
N MET A 148 -8.04 2.31 -6.45
CA MET A 148 -7.00 3.32 -6.56
C MET A 148 -6.18 3.17 -7.85
N LEU A 149 -5.76 1.95 -8.18
CA LEU A 149 -4.97 1.68 -9.39
C LEU A 149 -5.77 1.92 -10.67
N ASP A 150 -7.05 1.56 -10.70
CA ASP A 150 -7.93 1.85 -11.83
C ASP A 150 -8.13 3.39 -11.99
N PHE A 151 -8.26 4.13 -10.88
CA PHE A 151 -8.31 5.59 -10.89
C PHE A 151 -7.04 6.22 -11.49
N LEU A 152 -5.85 5.75 -11.07
CA LEU A 152 -4.58 6.24 -11.61
C LEU A 152 -4.42 5.92 -13.11
N ALA A 153 -4.90 4.76 -13.56
CA ALA A 153 -4.84 4.36 -14.97
C ALA A 153 -5.71 5.25 -15.87
N LEU A 154 -6.85 5.75 -15.36
CA LEU A 154 -7.75 6.66 -16.10
C LEU A 154 -7.20 8.09 -16.22
N LYS A 155 -6.14 8.43 -15.47
CA LYS A 155 -5.54 9.77 -15.42
C LYS A 155 -4.26 9.88 -16.24
N LYS A 156 -3.85 8.80 -16.92
CA LYS A 156 -2.69 8.78 -17.84
C LYS A 156 -2.99 9.45 -19.16
#